data_bf1fcb6dc33eb02f1cc01782eb70175a
#
_entry.id   bf1fcb6dc33eb02f1cc01782eb70175a
#
_cell.length_a   1.000
_cell.length_b   1.000
_cell.length_c   1.000
_cell.angle_alpha   90.00
_cell.angle_beta   90.00
_cell.angle_gamma   90.00
#
_symmetry.space_group_name_H-M   'P 1'
#
loop_
_entity.id
_entity.type
_entity.pdbx_description
1 polymer ?
#
loop_
_entity_poly.entity_id
_entity_poly.type
_entity_poly.pdbx_seq_one_letter_code
_entity_poly.pdbx_strand_id
1 'polypeptide(L)'
;MWYNCQIRSCTIPVGSERAPLQEISTIYDRGKSFMEAAEFRWIRQKFFKTQKEMSELLGVSLKAVQSFEQGWRSIPAYVERQALFLLAMKRGTRQRVSSCWEIRRCPREMQETCPAWEIRSGHLCWFINGTICHGKPRKTWSQKMVLCRKCEVFASFMKHWTLTPGGRTVQGRRK
;
A
#
# COMPACT_ATOMS: atom_id res chain seq x y z
N MET A 1 0.16 -10.93 29.78
CA MET A 1 1.22 -10.36 30.65
C MET A 1 1.41 -8.92 30.19
N TRP A 2 0.88 -7.97 30.94
CA TRP A 2 0.91 -6.54 30.62
C TRP A 2 2.22 -5.95 31.13
N TYR A 3 3.03 -5.37 30.25
CA TYR A 3 4.24 -4.65 30.67
C TYR A 3 3.84 -3.27 31.19
N ASN A 4 4.02 -3.08 32.48
CA ASN A 4 3.85 -1.83 33.18
C ASN A 4 5.12 -0.97 32.95
N CYS A 5 5.04 0.04 32.09
CA CYS A 5 6.13 0.97 31.87
C CYS A 5 6.02 2.11 32.89
N GLN A 6 6.77 2.00 33.99
CA GLN A 6 6.92 3.08 34.94
C GLN A 6 7.83 4.17 34.38
N ILE A 7 7.30 5.39 34.34
CA ILE A 7 7.97 6.62 33.91
C ILE A 7 9.06 6.96 34.96
N ARG A 8 10.31 6.56 34.72
CA ARG A 8 11.50 7.21 35.32
C ARG A 8 12.65 7.13 34.32
N SER A 9 13.03 8.35 33.84
CA SER A 9 14.28 8.70 33.13
C SER A 9 14.80 7.70 32.09
N CYS A 10 14.29 7.85 30.86
CA CYS A 10 14.98 7.33 29.68
C CYS A 10 16.05 8.35 29.27
N THR A 11 17.22 8.25 29.85
CA THR A 11 18.41 8.96 29.34
C THR A 11 18.87 8.25 28.07
N ILE A 12 18.65 8.91 26.94
CA ILE A 12 19.24 8.52 25.66
C ILE A 12 20.73 8.81 25.76
N PRO A 13 21.64 7.83 25.60
CA PRO A 13 23.07 8.12 25.53
C PRO A 13 23.31 8.92 24.25
N VAL A 14 23.76 10.17 24.43
CA VAL A 14 24.29 11.00 23.35
C VAL A 14 25.70 10.47 23.04
N GLY A 15 25.76 9.37 22.29
CA GLY A 15 26.97 8.89 21.65
C GLY A 15 27.15 9.62 20.32
N SER A 16 28.17 10.46 20.25
CA SER A 16 28.56 11.18 19.05
C SER A 16 29.26 10.25 18.06
N GLU A 17 28.50 9.48 17.32
CA GLU A 17 28.95 8.91 16.05
C GLU A 17 27.86 9.21 15.01
N ARG A 18 28.09 10.27 14.24
CA ARG A 18 27.32 10.51 13.03
C ARG A 18 27.63 9.36 12.08
N ALA A 19 26.66 8.45 11.93
CA ALA A 19 26.71 7.46 10.88
C ALA A 19 27.03 8.17 9.54
N PRO A 20 27.97 7.66 8.75
CA PRO A 20 28.36 8.30 7.50
C PRO A 20 27.13 8.44 6.60
N LEU A 21 26.94 9.62 6.01
CA LEU A 21 25.81 9.98 5.15
C LEU A 21 25.59 9.00 3.97
N GLN A 22 26.54 8.12 3.71
CA GLN A 22 26.46 7.05 2.71
C GLN A 22 25.60 5.86 3.16
N GLU A 23 25.46 5.58 4.46
CA GLU A 23 24.56 4.49 4.94
C GLU A 23 23.10 4.91 4.99
N ILE A 24 22.81 6.22 5.10
CA ILE A 24 21.42 6.72 5.05
C ILE A 24 20.82 6.59 3.66
N SER A 25 21.64 6.57 2.61
CA SER A 25 21.14 6.40 1.23
C SER A 25 20.64 5.00 0.91
N THR A 26 21.06 3.99 1.65
CA THR A 26 20.59 2.60 1.50
C THR A 26 19.29 2.32 2.26
N ILE A 27 18.94 3.15 3.25
CA ILE A 27 17.69 3.05 4.00
C ILE A 27 16.52 3.69 3.23
N TYR A 28 16.79 4.71 2.45
CA TYR A 28 15.89 5.22 1.42
C TYR A 28 16.17 4.47 0.10
N ASP A 29 15.81 3.19 0.06
CA ASP A 29 15.40 2.61 -1.21
C ASP A 29 14.27 3.53 -1.70
N ARG A 30 14.59 4.48 -2.56
CA ARG A 30 13.62 5.22 -3.36
C ARG A 30 12.98 4.18 -4.22
N GLY A 31 12.11 3.40 -3.55
CA GLY A 31 11.45 2.26 -4.12
C GLY A 31 10.85 2.68 -5.43
N LYS A 32 11.43 2.16 -6.50
CA LYS A 32 10.94 2.40 -7.85
C LYS A 32 9.46 2.11 -7.83
N SER A 33 8.63 3.14 -8.00
CA SER A 33 7.19 2.96 -8.13
C SER A 33 6.93 2.03 -9.31
N PHE A 34 5.99 1.14 -9.14
CA PHE A 34 5.51 0.26 -10.20
C PHE A 34 4.20 0.79 -10.80
N MET A 35 3.71 1.92 -10.30
CA MET A 35 2.50 2.58 -10.80
C MET A 35 2.85 3.53 -11.93
N GLU A 36 2.21 3.31 -13.07
CA GLU A 36 2.32 4.17 -14.23
C GLU A 36 1.37 5.38 -14.13
N ALA A 37 1.68 6.46 -14.86
CA ALA A 37 0.86 7.68 -14.90
C ALA A 37 -0.61 7.39 -15.27
N ALA A 38 -0.82 6.50 -16.22
CA ALA A 38 -2.17 6.09 -16.65
C ALA A 38 -2.93 5.36 -15.53
N GLU A 39 -2.27 4.49 -14.78
CA GLU A 39 -2.86 3.79 -13.63
C GLU A 39 -3.25 4.76 -12.53
N PHE A 40 -2.37 5.72 -12.22
CA PHE A 40 -2.65 6.75 -11.21
C PHE A 40 -3.85 7.62 -11.58
N ARG A 41 -3.90 8.09 -12.83
CA ARG A 41 -5.06 8.83 -13.37
C ARG A 41 -6.34 8.02 -13.28
N TRP A 42 -6.27 6.75 -13.65
CA TRP A 42 -7.40 5.83 -13.56
C TRP A 42 -7.88 5.66 -12.11
N ILE A 43 -7.00 5.51 -11.14
CA ILE A 43 -7.36 5.45 -9.72
C ILE A 43 -8.08 6.71 -9.28
N ARG A 44 -7.57 7.92 -9.63
CA ARG A 44 -8.25 9.18 -9.32
C ARG A 44 -9.67 9.22 -9.91
N GLN A 45 -9.83 8.80 -11.16
CA GLN A 45 -11.15 8.73 -11.79
C GLN A 45 -12.10 7.76 -11.06
N LYS A 46 -11.60 6.64 -10.56
CA LYS A 46 -12.41 5.72 -9.73
C LYS A 46 -12.86 6.36 -8.42
N PHE A 47 -12.14 7.33 -7.91
CA PHE A 47 -12.55 8.14 -6.76
C PHE A 47 -13.50 9.29 -7.12
N PHE A 48 -13.74 9.56 -8.40
CA PHE A 48 -14.48 10.73 -8.89
C PHE A 48 -13.87 12.05 -8.36
N LYS A 49 -12.55 12.12 -8.29
CA LYS A 49 -11.81 13.25 -7.76
C LYS A 49 -11.17 14.08 -8.86
N THR A 50 -11.20 15.39 -8.68
CA THR A 50 -10.34 16.33 -9.40
C THR A 50 -8.89 16.14 -8.99
N GLN A 51 -7.94 16.66 -9.76
CA GLN A 51 -6.52 16.62 -9.37
C GLN A 51 -6.27 17.33 -8.03
N LYS A 52 -6.97 18.43 -7.77
CA LYS A 52 -6.89 19.17 -6.50
C LYS A 52 -7.37 18.30 -5.33
N GLU A 53 -8.56 17.73 -5.41
CA GLU A 53 -9.09 16.87 -4.36
C GLU A 53 -8.24 15.61 -4.16
N MET A 54 -7.63 15.07 -5.24
CA MET A 54 -6.72 13.93 -5.11
C MET A 54 -5.43 14.33 -4.41
N SER A 55 -4.93 15.55 -4.65
CA SER A 55 -3.76 16.05 -3.95
C SER A 55 -4.00 16.22 -2.45
N GLU A 56 -5.16 16.73 -2.06
CA GLU A 56 -5.61 16.84 -0.68
C GLU A 56 -5.75 15.47 -0.02
N LEU A 57 -6.38 14.51 -0.71
CA LEU A 57 -6.58 13.14 -0.21
C LEU A 57 -5.26 12.39 0.03
N LEU A 58 -4.25 12.64 -0.80
CA LEU A 58 -2.93 11.98 -0.71
C LEU A 58 -1.90 12.78 0.08
N GLY A 59 -2.22 13.99 0.53
CA GLY A 59 -1.29 14.86 1.24
C GLY A 59 -0.09 15.31 0.40
N VAL A 60 -0.29 15.49 -0.91
CA VAL A 60 0.74 15.97 -1.84
C VAL A 60 0.30 17.27 -2.51
N SER A 61 1.22 18.01 -3.14
CA SER A 61 0.85 19.23 -3.86
C SER A 61 0.06 18.93 -5.15
N LEU A 62 -0.81 19.86 -5.55
CA LEU A 62 -1.51 19.78 -6.83
C LEU A 62 -0.53 19.62 -8.00
N LYS A 63 0.59 20.36 -7.99
CA LYS A 63 1.65 20.29 -9.00
C LYS A 63 2.29 18.89 -9.07
N ALA A 64 2.40 18.20 -7.93
CA ALA A 64 2.89 16.82 -7.88
C ALA A 64 1.90 15.87 -8.58
N VAL A 65 0.59 15.96 -8.29
CA VAL A 65 -0.44 15.15 -8.95
C VAL A 65 -0.45 15.38 -10.46
N GLN A 66 -0.36 16.63 -10.89
CA GLN A 66 -0.26 16.98 -12.32
C GLN A 66 0.96 16.34 -12.98
N SER A 67 2.13 16.45 -12.34
CA SER A 67 3.38 15.86 -12.83
C SER A 67 3.33 14.33 -12.90
N PHE A 68 2.69 13.68 -11.92
CA PHE A 68 2.49 12.22 -11.93
C PHE A 68 1.61 11.78 -13.08
N GLU A 69 0.50 12.46 -13.32
CA GLU A 69 -0.45 12.10 -14.39
C GLU A 69 0.08 12.38 -15.80
N GLN A 70 1.03 13.30 -15.93
CA GLN A 70 1.70 13.60 -17.18
C GLN A 70 2.93 12.73 -17.43
N GLY A 71 3.33 11.93 -16.43
CA GLY A 71 4.52 11.09 -16.52
C GLY A 71 5.85 11.85 -16.42
N TRP A 72 5.83 13.15 -16.13
CA TRP A 72 7.03 13.96 -15.96
C TRP A 72 7.83 13.60 -14.71
N ARG A 73 7.15 13.05 -13.74
CA ARG A 73 7.74 12.62 -12.48
C ARG A 73 7.22 11.24 -12.10
N SER A 74 8.12 10.36 -11.66
CA SER A 74 7.75 9.06 -11.12
C SER A 74 6.89 9.23 -9.86
N ILE A 75 5.89 8.36 -9.71
CA ILE A 75 5.02 8.33 -8.54
C ILE A 75 5.82 7.72 -7.38
N PRO A 76 5.97 8.40 -6.23
CA PRO A 76 6.68 7.84 -5.10
C PRO A 76 5.98 6.59 -4.53
N ALA A 77 6.76 5.66 -3.99
CA ALA A 77 6.23 4.40 -3.42
C ALA A 77 5.17 4.63 -2.33
N TYR A 78 5.30 5.69 -1.52
CA TYR A 78 4.31 6.01 -0.50
C TYR A 78 2.99 6.50 -1.09
N VAL A 79 3.02 7.24 -2.20
CA VAL A 79 1.82 7.70 -2.93
C VAL A 79 1.13 6.51 -3.58
N GLU A 80 1.88 5.65 -4.27
CA GLU A 80 1.37 4.40 -4.84
C GLU A 80 0.67 3.56 -3.78
N ARG A 81 1.37 3.33 -2.67
CA ARG A 81 0.87 2.52 -1.55
C ARG A 81 -0.42 3.08 -0.97
N GLN A 82 -0.46 4.39 -0.74
CA GLN A 82 -1.65 5.08 -0.21
C GLN A 82 -2.82 5.03 -1.20
N ALA A 83 -2.57 5.32 -2.46
CA ALA A 83 -3.62 5.30 -3.49
C ALA A 83 -4.25 3.92 -3.64
N LEU A 84 -3.45 2.86 -3.69
CA LEU A 84 -3.93 1.48 -3.74
C LEU A 84 -4.68 1.07 -2.47
N PHE A 85 -4.20 1.48 -1.29
CA PHE A 85 -4.88 1.20 -0.03
C PHE A 85 -6.26 1.87 0.04
N LEU A 86 -6.34 3.16 -0.32
CA LEU A 86 -7.62 3.87 -0.39
C LEU A 86 -8.57 3.21 -1.39
N LEU A 87 -8.05 2.73 -2.52
CA LEU A 87 -8.84 1.97 -3.50
C LEU A 87 -9.39 0.68 -2.90
N ALA A 88 -8.58 -0.03 -2.09
CA ALA A 88 -9.03 -1.22 -1.38
C ALA A 88 -10.12 -0.91 -0.35
N MET A 89 -9.97 0.18 0.40
CA MET A 89 -10.97 0.63 1.37
C MET A 89 -12.29 1.05 0.71
N LYS A 90 -12.24 1.70 -0.45
CA LYS A 90 -13.44 2.10 -1.21
C LYS A 90 -14.24 0.90 -1.71
N ARG A 91 -13.60 -0.24 -1.95
CA ARG A 91 -14.29 -1.49 -2.33
C ARG A 91 -15.31 -1.90 -1.28
N GLY A 92 -15.05 -1.59 0.01
CA GLY A 92 -15.89 -1.96 1.12
C GLY A 92 -15.89 -3.47 1.40
N THR A 93 -16.52 -3.84 2.49
CA THR A 93 -16.66 -5.24 2.95
C THR A 93 -17.74 -6.05 2.23
N ARG A 94 -18.42 -5.44 1.26
CA ARG A 94 -19.59 -6.07 0.59
C ARG A 94 -19.28 -7.31 -0.24
N GLN A 95 -18.03 -7.51 -0.65
CA GLN A 95 -17.63 -8.73 -1.35
C GLN A 95 -16.62 -9.49 -0.53
N ARG A 96 -16.90 -10.77 -0.31
CA ARG A 96 -15.94 -11.70 0.28
C ARG A 96 -14.69 -11.74 -0.61
N VAL A 97 -13.62 -11.19 -0.11
CA VAL A 97 -12.32 -11.26 -0.78
C VAL A 97 -11.58 -12.44 -0.18
N SER A 98 -11.28 -13.42 -1.01
CA SER A 98 -10.50 -14.58 -0.57
C SER A 98 -9.14 -14.14 -0.05
N SER A 99 -8.72 -14.75 1.03
CA SER A 99 -7.45 -14.48 1.67
C SER A 99 -6.29 -15.03 0.84
N CYS A 100 -5.09 -14.47 1.01
CA CYS A 100 -3.90 -14.95 0.29
C CYS A 100 -3.58 -16.43 0.60
N TRP A 101 -3.85 -16.90 1.81
CA TRP A 101 -3.65 -18.30 2.18
C TRP A 101 -4.63 -19.24 1.51
N GLU A 102 -5.85 -18.80 1.20
CA GLU A 102 -6.84 -19.56 0.42
C GLU A 102 -6.43 -19.62 -1.05
N ILE A 103 -6.16 -18.47 -1.67
CA ILE A 103 -5.80 -18.37 -3.09
C ILE A 103 -4.48 -19.11 -3.38
N ARG A 104 -3.48 -18.92 -2.52
CA ARG A 104 -2.14 -19.46 -2.70
C ARG A 104 -1.93 -20.82 -2.06
N ARG A 105 -2.94 -21.38 -1.37
CA ARG A 105 -2.85 -22.64 -0.61
C ARG A 105 -1.60 -22.65 0.27
N CYS A 106 -1.41 -21.58 1.04
CA CYS A 106 -0.21 -21.38 1.85
C CYS A 106 -0.12 -22.47 2.93
N PRO A 107 1.03 -23.15 3.13
CA PRO A 107 1.22 -24.09 4.23
C PRO A 107 0.99 -23.46 5.59
N ARG A 108 0.44 -24.23 6.54
CA ARG A 108 0.02 -23.70 7.84
C ARG A 108 1.18 -23.14 8.65
N GLU A 109 2.32 -23.80 8.60
CA GLU A 109 3.56 -23.37 9.29
C GLU A 109 4.02 -21.98 8.81
N MET A 110 3.79 -21.69 7.50
CA MET A 110 4.10 -20.37 6.93
C MET A 110 3.02 -19.34 7.25
N GLN A 111 1.77 -19.76 7.42
CA GLN A 111 0.70 -18.85 7.82
C GLN A 111 0.94 -18.30 9.21
N GLU A 112 1.24 -19.17 10.18
CA GLU A 112 1.38 -18.83 11.60
C GLU A 112 2.51 -17.81 11.87
N THR A 113 3.52 -17.78 11.03
CA THR A 113 4.64 -16.81 11.11
C THR A 113 4.45 -15.57 10.20
N CYS A 114 3.34 -15.48 9.48
CA CYS A 114 3.12 -14.42 8.51
C CYS A 114 2.32 -13.25 9.10
N PRO A 115 2.82 -11.99 9.04
CA PRO A 115 2.09 -10.84 9.55
C PRO A 115 0.67 -10.65 8.97
N ALA A 116 0.42 -11.07 7.73
CA ALA A 116 -0.91 -11.00 7.16
C ALA A 116 -1.91 -11.96 7.82
N TRP A 117 -1.43 -13.09 8.32
CA TRP A 117 -2.23 -14.03 9.11
C TRP A 117 -2.48 -13.50 10.51
N GLU A 118 -1.45 -12.99 11.17
CA GLU A 118 -1.53 -12.40 12.51
C GLU A 118 -2.64 -11.33 12.59
N ILE A 119 -2.66 -10.40 11.64
CA ILE A 119 -3.66 -9.31 11.60
C ILE A 119 -4.94 -9.67 10.80
N ARG A 120 -5.12 -10.95 10.43
CA ARG A 120 -6.30 -11.45 9.71
C ARG A 120 -6.63 -10.69 8.41
N SER A 121 -5.62 -10.20 7.72
CA SER A 121 -5.77 -9.35 6.54
C SER A 121 -5.11 -9.93 5.30
N GLY A 122 -5.37 -11.20 5.01
CA GLY A 122 -4.81 -11.90 3.84
C GLY A 122 -5.16 -11.26 2.50
N HIS A 123 -6.31 -10.64 2.38
CA HIS A 123 -6.72 -9.89 1.19
C HIS A 123 -5.93 -8.59 0.96
N LEU A 124 -5.26 -8.09 2.00
CA LEU A 124 -4.37 -6.93 1.97
C LEU A 124 -2.89 -7.32 2.15
N CYS A 125 -2.55 -8.60 1.97
CA CYS A 125 -1.17 -9.07 2.14
C CYS A 125 -0.16 -8.28 1.31
N TRP A 126 -0.57 -7.76 0.16
CA TRP A 126 0.26 -6.91 -0.70
C TRP A 126 0.60 -5.55 -0.05
N PHE A 127 -0.23 -5.06 0.87
CA PHE A 127 -0.01 -3.81 1.60
C PHE A 127 0.90 -3.99 2.84
N ILE A 128 0.92 -5.18 3.43
CA ILE A 128 1.61 -5.49 4.69
C ILE A 128 3.05 -5.89 4.40
N ASN A 129 4.03 -5.14 4.91
CA ASN A 129 5.43 -5.51 4.82
C ASN A 129 5.73 -6.73 5.70
N GLY A 130 6.80 -7.48 5.38
CA GLY A 130 7.19 -8.66 6.13
C GLY A 130 6.42 -9.94 5.79
N THR A 131 5.37 -9.86 4.96
CA THR A 131 4.62 -11.07 4.55
C THR A 131 5.52 -12.09 3.89
N ILE A 132 5.30 -13.37 4.23
CA ILE A 132 6.10 -14.48 3.72
C ILE A 132 5.50 -14.96 2.40
N CYS A 133 6.13 -14.56 1.30
CA CYS A 133 5.71 -14.96 -0.04
C CYS A 133 6.78 -15.85 -0.67
N HIS A 134 6.38 -17.04 -1.14
CA HIS A 134 7.31 -18.05 -1.67
C HIS A 134 8.45 -18.38 -0.70
N GLY A 135 8.12 -18.58 0.58
CA GLY A 135 9.07 -18.97 1.62
C GLY A 135 10.04 -17.86 2.08
N LYS A 136 9.88 -16.62 1.58
CA LYS A 136 10.79 -15.51 1.92
C LYS A 136 10.02 -14.26 2.36
N PRO A 137 10.42 -13.60 3.46
CA PRO A 137 9.81 -12.37 3.90
C PRO A 137 10.09 -11.22 2.93
N ARG A 138 9.06 -10.42 2.63
CA ARG A 138 9.15 -9.24 1.76
C ARG A 138 9.09 -7.98 2.61
N LYS A 139 10.27 -7.41 2.87
CA LYS A 139 10.44 -6.33 3.84
C LYS A 139 10.13 -4.94 3.28
N THR A 140 10.35 -4.71 1.98
CA THR A 140 10.16 -3.41 1.34
C THR A 140 9.00 -3.40 0.35
N TRP A 141 8.46 -2.20 0.08
CA TRP A 141 7.39 -2.02 -0.91
C TRP A 141 7.81 -2.50 -2.30
N SER A 142 9.02 -2.16 -2.72
CA SER A 142 9.56 -2.57 -4.02
C SER A 142 9.65 -4.08 -4.15
N GLN A 143 10.21 -4.77 -3.14
CA GLN A 143 10.25 -6.24 -3.12
C GLN A 143 8.87 -6.86 -3.23
N LYS A 144 7.86 -6.23 -2.62
CA LYS A 144 6.48 -6.70 -2.70
C LYS A 144 5.90 -6.47 -4.08
N MET A 145 5.99 -5.28 -4.64
CA MET A 145 5.34 -4.95 -5.90
C MET A 145 5.88 -5.77 -7.08
N VAL A 146 7.17 -6.09 -7.10
CA VAL A 146 7.75 -7.02 -8.10
C VAL A 146 6.98 -8.35 -8.15
N LEU A 147 6.58 -8.87 -7.00
CA LEU A 147 5.84 -10.14 -6.90
C LEU A 147 4.32 -9.93 -6.95
N CYS A 148 3.81 -8.95 -6.20
CA CYS A 148 2.38 -8.77 -6.02
C CYS A 148 1.68 -8.40 -7.33
N ARG A 149 2.31 -7.61 -8.19
CA ARG A 149 1.76 -7.27 -9.50
C ARG A 149 1.55 -8.48 -10.43
N LYS A 150 2.23 -9.59 -10.16
CA LYS A 150 2.08 -10.88 -10.87
C LYS A 150 1.29 -11.91 -10.04
N CYS A 151 0.81 -11.53 -8.86
CA CYS A 151 0.15 -12.44 -7.93
C CYS A 151 -1.36 -12.44 -8.13
N GLU A 152 -1.98 -13.62 -8.10
CA GLU A 152 -3.45 -13.79 -8.22
C GLU A 152 -4.23 -13.01 -7.15
N VAL A 153 -3.67 -12.87 -5.94
CA VAL A 153 -4.31 -12.09 -4.86
C VAL A 153 -4.44 -10.62 -5.25
N PHE A 154 -3.36 -10.03 -5.77
CA PHE A 154 -3.38 -8.65 -6.24
C PHE A 154 -4.18 -8.51 -7.54
N ALA A 155 -4.08 -9.48 -8.44
CA ALA A 155 -4.87 -9.50 -9.67
C ALA A 155 -6.37 -9.55 -9.38
N SER A 156 -6.81 -10.36 -8.40
CA SER A 156 -8.22 -10.42 -7.98
C SER A 156 -8.71 -9.10 -7.38
N PHE A 157 -7.83 -8.40 -6.64
CA PHE A 157 -8.11 -7.06 -6.15
C PHE A 157 -8.29 -6.06 -7.31
N MET A 158 -7.38 -6.03 -8.26
CA MET A 158 -7.45 -5.11 -9.40
C MET A 158 -8.61 -5.45 -10.36
N LYS A 159 -8.86 -6.73 -10.63
CA LYS A 159 -9.94 -7.19 -11.50
C LYS A 159 -11.31 -6.68 -11.09
N HIS A 160 -11.57 -6.56 -9.80
CA HIS A 160 -12.81 -6.01 -9.29
C HIS A 160 -13.08 -4.59 -9.84
N TRP A 161 -12.04 -3.79 -9.98
CA TRP A 161 -12.16 -2.42 -10.46
C TRP A 161 -12.26 -2.29 -11.98
N THR A 162 -11.78 -3.29 -12.72
CA THR A 162 -11.85 -3.32 -14.18
C THR A 162 -13.20 -3.85 -14.68
N LEU A 163 -13.87 -4.73 -13.91
CA LEU A 163 -15.12 -5.39 -14.28
C LEU A 163 -16.38 -4.61 -13.90
N THR A 164 -16.29 -3.45 -13.25
CA THR A 164 -17.44 -2.58 -13.00
C THR A 164 -17.56 -1.53 -14.13
N PRO A 165 -18.30 -1.82 -15.23
CA PRO A 165 -18.68 -0.79 -16.20
C PRO A 165 -19.71 0.11 -15.51
N GLY A 166 -19.41 1.41 -15.38
CA GLY A 166 -20.41 2.40 -15.01
C GLY A 166 -21.00 2.23 -13.62
N GLY A 167 -20.26 2.65 -12.57
CA GLY A 167 -20.87 2.88 -11.28
C GLY A 167 -22.02 3.88 -11.44
N ARG A 168 -23.24 3.46 -11.10
CA ARG A 168 -24.41 4.35 -11.01
C ARG A 168 -24.02 5.56 -10.19
N THR A 169 -24.18 6.73 -10.77
CA THR A 169 -24.13 8.02 -10.10
C THR A 169 -25.05 7.96 -8.89
N VAL A 170 -24.47 7.93 -7.70
CA VAL A 170 -25.22 8.26 -6.49
C VAL A 170 -25.50 9.75 -6.60
N GLN A 171 -26.71 10.07 -7.04
CA GLN A 171 -27.22 11.44 -7.00
C GLN A 171 -27.10 11.94 -5.55
N GLY A 172 -26.31 13.00 -5.38
CA GLY A 172 -26.18 13.70 -4.13
C GLY A 172 -27.55 14.13 -3.63
N ARG A 173 -27.99 13.60 -2.51
CA ARG A 173 -29.03 14.27 -1.73
C ARG A 173 -28.46 15.59 -1.22
N ARG A 174 -28.84 16.66 -1.88
CA ARG A 174 -28.79 17.99 -1.26
C ARG A 174 -29.78 17.99 -0.08
N LYS A 175 -29.30 18.25 1.08
CA LYS A 175 -30.04 18.89 2.16
C LYS A 175 -29.18 20.02 2.68
#